data_32af1cfbbb6c1123fd3346476a07d1ba
#
_entry.id   32af1cfbbb6c1123fd3346476a07d1ba
#
_cell.length_a   1.000
_cell.length_b   1.000
_cell.length_c   1.000
_cell.angle_alpha   90.00
_cell.angle_beta   90.00
_cell.angle_gamma   90.00
#
_symmetry.space_group_name_H-M   'P 1'
#
loop_
_entity.id
_entity.type
_entity.pdbx_description
1 polymer ?
#
loop_
_entity_poly.entity_id
_entity_poly.type
_entity_poly.pdbx_seq_one_letter_code
_entity_poly.pdbx_strand_id
1 'polypeptide(L)'
;ISILQKFQFPWRFLSVPVFMAGILGGLFVYMIRNENIRKVILIIIVIITFVMTKDFWQPKDYLMKPDSFYSGVYGGTTDTGESSPIWSVRFMEERPKTYSEAIKGEAKIRELLRTSTHHKYEIESTYKSRVRENTLYFPGWRVYVDGKLYRGVQFQDPDNRGLITYYVPQGMHIVDIKFHDTKTRIISNYISLASLAILIGILFKTYRLPKNKQI
;
A
#
# COMPACT_ATOMS: atom_id res chain seq x y z
N ILE A 1 17.39 -10.27 -15.75
CA ILE A 1 17.28 -8.82 -15.99
C ILE A 1 17.13 -8.15 -14.62
N SER A 2 18.13 -7.33 -14.21
CA SER A 2 18.22 -6.75 -12.86
C SER A 2 17.01 -5.91 -12.44
N ILE A 3 16.30 -5.31 -13.40
CA ILE A 3 15.07 -4.56 -13.14
C ILE A 3 13.92 -5.47 -12.67
N LEU A 4 13.82 -6.67 -13.25
CA LEU A 4 12.75 -7.62 -12.89
C LEU A 4 12.96 -8.24 -11.51
N GLN A 5 14.20 -8.32 -11.03
CA GLN A 5 14.51 -8.80 -9.68
C GLN A 5 14.02 -7.87 -8.55
N LYS A 6 13.70 -6.62 -8.88
CA LYS A 6 13.14 -5.66 -7.93
C LYS A 6 11.64 -5.87 -7.67
N PHE A 7 11.00 -6.71 -8.45
CA PHE A 7 9.59 -7.02 -8.23
C PHE A 7 9.46 -8.17 -7.23
N GLN A 8 8.83 -7.87 -6.14
CA GLN A 8 8.64 -8.77 -5.01
C GLN A 8 7.95 -10.09 -5.39
N PHE A 9 7.05 -10.04 -6.38
CA PHE A 9 6.23 -11.17 -6.81
C PHE A 9 6.24 -11.31 -8.33
N PRO A 10 7.10 -12.16 -8.88
CA PRO A 10 7.22 -12.38 -10.34
C PRO A 10 5.90 -12.75 -11.02
N TRP A 11 4.99 -13.44 -10.32
CA TRP A 11 3.68 -13.82 -10.88
C TRP A 11 2.76 -12.62 -11.16
N ARG A 12 3.03 -11.43 -10.61
CA ARG A 12 2.29 -10.21 -10.98
C ARG A 12 2.44 -9.84 -12.44
N PHE A 13 3.53 -10.28 -13.08
CA PHE A 13 3.71 -10.11 -14.52
C PHE A 13 2.73 -10.96 -15.33
N LEU A 14 2.20 -12.05 -14.77
CA LEU A 14 1.19 -12.86 -15.44
C LEU A 14 -0.11 -12.08 -15.69
N SER A 15 -0.37 -11.02 -14.95
CA SER A 15 -1.52 -10.14 -15.20
C SER A 15 -1.48 -9.49 -16.59
N VAL A 16 -0.30 -9.18 -17.10
CA VAL A 16 -0.13 -8.58 -18.43
C VAL A 16 -0.53 -9.55 -19.55
N PRO A 17 0.05 -10.77 -19.65
CA PRO A 17 -0.38 -11.73 -20.66
C PRO A 17 -1.83 -12.19 -20.50
N VAL A 18 -2.36 -12.27 -19.27
CA VAL A 18 -3.79 -12.58 -19.05
C VAL A 18 -4.67 -11.46 -19.61
N PHE A 19 -4.33 -10.20 -19.35
CA PHE A 19 -5.05 -9.05 -19.91
C PHE A 19 -4.99 -9.03 -21.45
N MET A 20 -3.80 -9.25 -22.02
CA MET A 20 -3.63 -9.31 -23.48
C MET A 20 -4.39 -10.49 -24.10
N ALA A 21 -4.37 -11.65 -23.45
CA ALA A 21 -5.14 -12.81 -23.90
C ALA A 21 -6.66 -12.52 -23.92
N GLY A 22 -7.15 -11.77 -22.91
CA GLY A 22 -8.54 -11.33 -22.89
C GLY A 22 -8.89 -10.41 -24.07
N ILE A 23 -8.03 -9.43 -24.38
CA ILE A 23 -8.23 -8.52 -25.53
C ILE A 23 -8.20 -9.31 -26.85
N LEU A 24 -7.18 -10.14 -27.05
CA LEU A 24 -7.03 -10.94 -28.28
C LEU A 24 -8.16 -11.92 -28.45
N GLY A 25 -8.62 -12.59 -27.38
CA GLY A 25 -9.77 -13.46 -27.38
C GLY A 25 -11.06 -12.73 -27.76
N GLY A 26 -11.26 -11.54 -27.20
CA GLY A 26 -12.41 -10.68 -27.57
C GLY A 26 -12.38 -10.26 -29.03
N LEU A 27 -11.21 -9.85 -29.55
CA LEU A 27 -11.05 -9.52 -30.98
C LEU A 27 -11.30 -10.72 -31.87
N PHE A 28 -10.78 -11.89 -31.51
CA PHE A 28 -11.02 -13.13 -32.25
C PHE A 28 -12.50 -13.44 -32.37
N VAL A 29 -13.24 -13.39 -31.25
CA VAL A 29 -14.70 -13.61 -31.23
C VAL A 29 -15.42 -12.54 -32.05
N TYR A 30 -14.98 -11.28 -31.99
CA TYR A 30 -15.56 -10.18 -32.78
C TYR A 30 -15.43 -10.39 -34.30
N MET A 31 -14.31 -10.96 -34.76
CA MET A 31 -14.05 -11.23 -36.18
C MET A 31 -14.94 -12.29 -36.79
N ILE A 32 -15.66 -13.09 -36.00
CA ILE A 32 -16.57 -14.14 -36.46
C ILE A 32 -17.84 -13.49 -37.01
N ARG A 33 -18.01 -13.56 -38.31
CA ARG A 33 -19.15 -12.94 -39.03
C ARG A 33 -20.48 -13.58 -38.69
N ASN A 34 -20.48 -14.92 -38.55
CA ASN A 34 -21.72 -15.65 -38.27
C ASN A 34 -22.10 -15.51 -36.80
N GLU A 35 -23.23 -14.86 -36.54
CA GLU A 35 -23.70 -14.54 -35.19
C GLU A 35 -23.95 -15.78 -34.32
N ASN A 36 -24.49 -16.85 -34.92
CA ASN A 36 -24.78 -18.10 -34.19
C ASN A 36 -23.47 -18.80 -33.79
N ILE A 37 -22.53 -18.89 -34.72
CA ILE A 37 -21.20 -19.46 -34.45
C ILE A 37 -20.47 -18.62 -33.36
N ARG A 38 -20.56 -17.31 -33.45
CA ARG A 38 -19.99 -16.41 -32.46
C ARG A 38 -20.54 -16.65 -31.06
N LYS A 39 -21.84 -16.78 -30.91
CA LYS A 39 -22.52 -17.09 -29.65
C LYS A 39 -22.09 -18.46 -29.10
N VAL A 40 -22.04 -19.48 -29.94
CA VAL A 40 -21.59 -20.82 -29.52
C VAL A 40 -20.17 -20.82 -29.05
N ILE A 41 -19.24 -20.17 -29.77
CA ILE A 41 -17.83 -20.08 -29.37
C ILE A 41 -17.69 -19.32 -28.06
N LEU A 42 -18.42 -18.24 -27.87
CA LEU A 42 -18.39 -17.46 -26.62
C LEU A 42 -18.83 -18.31 -25.42
N ILE A 43 -19.95 -19.08 -25.60
CA ILE A 43 -20.43 -20.00 -24.55
C ILE A 43 -19.38 -21.07 -24.24
N ILE A 44 -18.74 -21.64 -25.25
CA ILE A 44 -17.68 -22.65 -25.08
C ILE A 44 -16.50 -22.06 -24.29
N ILE A 45 -16.05 -20.87 -24.66
CA ILE A 45 -14.94 -20.18 -23.94
C ILE A 45 -15.32 -19.97 -22.47
N VAL A 46 -16.52 -19.50 -22.18
CA VAL A 46 -16.98 -19.29 -20.80
C VAL A 46 -17.02 -20.61 -20.03
N ILE A 47 -17.55 -21.68 -20.62
CA ILE A 47 -17.62 -23.00 -19.99
C ILE A 47 -16.19 -23.52 -19.71
N ILE A 48 -15.29 -23.45 -20.69
CA ILE A 48 -13.91 -23.89 -20.53
C ILE A 48 -13.24 -23.11 -19.40
N THR A 49 -13.40 -21.79 -19.38
CA THR A 49 -12.84 -20.94 -18.32
C THR A 49 -13.36 -21.35 -16.94
N PHE A 50 -14.68 -21.58 -16.84
CA PHE A 50 -15.29 -22.02 -15.58
C PHE A 50 -14.75 -23.37 -15.13
N VAL A 51 -14.68 -24.36 -16.04
CA VAL A 51 -14.18 -25.71 -15.73
C VAL A 51 -12.71 -25.67 -15.32
N MET A 52 -11.90 -24.86 -16.01
CA MET A 52 -10.46 -24.74 -15.71
C MET A 52 -10.17 -23.98 -14.41
N THR A 53 -11.07 -23.12 -13.98
CA THR A 53 -10.89 -22.31 -12.77
C THR A 53 -11.61 -22.86 -11.53
N LYS A 54 -12.42 -23.90 -11.67
CA LYS A 54 -13.25 -24.44 -10.56
C LYS A 54 -12.43 -24.78 -9.31
N ASP A 55 -11.20 -25.29 -9.47
CA ASP A 55 -10.35 -25.71 -8.37
C ASP A 55 -9.79 -24.52 -7.56
N PHE A 56 -9.85 -23.30 -8.12
CA PHE A 56 -9.47 -22.07 -7.41
C PHE A 56 -10.64 -21.49 -6.58
N TRP A 57 -11.85 -22.01 -6.71
CA TRP A 57 -13.04 -21.50 -6.03
C TRP A 57 -13.25 -22.14 -4.67
N GLN A 58 -12.47 -23.16 -4.37
CA GLN A 58 -12.50 -23.83 -3.08
C GLN A 58 -11.10 -23.70 -2.42
N PRO A 59 -11.05 -23.43 -1.12
CA PRO A 59 -9.78 -23.48 -0.40
C PRO A 59 -9.27 -24.93 -0.43
N LYS A 60 -7.96 -25.08 -0.59
CA LYS A 60 -7.32 -26.40 -0.60
C LYS A 60 -7.42 -27.09 0.75
N ASP A 61 -7.50 -26.30 1.80
CA ASP A 61 -7.59 -26.80 3.18
C ASP A 61 -8.17 -25.72 4.10
N TYR A 62 -8.70 -26.12 5.23
CA TYR A 62 -9.22 -25.23 6.27
C TYR A 62 -8.29 -25.31 7.48
N LEU A 63 -7.67 -24.20 7.80
CA LEU A 63 -6.88 -24.08 9.00
C LEU A 63 -7.82 -23.92 10.22
N MET A 64 -8.12 -25.03 10.89
CA MET A 64 -8.95 -25.03 12.11
C MET A 64 -8.12 -24.47 13.27
N LYS A 65 -8.22 -23.17 13.49
CA LYS A 65 -7.63 -22.47 14.61
C LYS A 65 -8.72 -21.90 15.50
N PRO A 66 -8.51 -21.85 16.83
CA PRO A 66 -9.46 -21.20 17.73
C PRO A 66 -9.51 -19.68 17.44
N ASP A 67 -10.65 -19.04 17.72
CA ASP A 67 -10.84 -17.60 17.50
C ASP A 67 -9.79 -16.74 18.20
N SER A 68 -9.26 -17.21 19.33
CA SER A 68 -8.15 -16.56 20.03
C SER A 68 -6.86 -16.44 19.20
N PHE A 69 -6.65 -17.33 18.23
CA PHE A 69 -5.52 -17.24 17.31
C PHE A 69 -5.65 -16.03 16.38
N TYR A 70 -6.88 -15.68 15.97
CA TYR A 70 -7.15 -14.55 15.06
C TYR A 70 -7.36 -13.24 15.81
N SER A 71 -7.77 -13.29 17.07
CA SER A 71 -7.91 -12.12 17.93
C SER A 71 -6.60 -11.64 18.54
N GLY A 72 -5.59 -12.52 18.57
CA GLY A 72 -4.24 -12.19 19.00
C GLY A 72 -3.52 -11.29 17.98
N VAL A 73 -2.61 -10.45 18.47
CA VAL A 73 -1.67 -9.81 17.56
C VAL A 73 -0.54 -10.80 17.28
N TYR A 74 -0.47 -11.18 16.04
CA TYR A 74 0.65 -11.97 15.55
C TYR A 74 1.97 -11.25 15.85
N GLY A 75 2.94 -11.94 16.40
CA GLY A 75 4.21 -11.35 16.87
C GLY A 75 5.12 -10.84 15.73
N GLY A 76 4.74 -11.05 14.48
CA GLY A 76 5.47 -10.59 13.31
C GLY A 76 4.66 -9.63 12.46
N THR A 77 5.33 -8.69 11.80
CA THR A 77 4.69 -7.76 10.85
C THR A 77 4.27 -8.45 9.57
N THR A 78 5.01 -9.46 9.17
CA THR A 78 4.72 -10.32 8.01
C THR A 78 5.39 -11.68 8.24
N ASP A 79 4.82 -12.74 7.68
CA ASP A 79 5.39 -14.09 7.80
C ASP A 79 6.78 -14.23 7.18
N THR A 80 7.07 -13.42 6.16
CA THR A 80 8.32 -13.50 5.39
C THR A 80 9.18 -12.24 5.53
N GLY A 81 8.69 -11.19 6.17
CA GLY A 81 9.37 -9.90 6.31
C GLY A 81 9.49 -9.11 4.99
N GLU A 82 8.79 -9.53 3.94
CA GLU A 82 8.86 -8.91 2.61
C GLU A 82 8.29 -7.50 2.57
N SER A 83 7.29 -7.22 3.41
CA SER A 83 6.65 -5.92 3.50
C SER A 83 7.34 -4.96 4.48
N SER A 84 8.39 -5.41 5.15
CA SER A 84 9.15 -4.58 6.08
C SER A 84 10.04 -3.60 5.33
N PRO A 85 10.15 -2.34 5.79
CA PRO A 85 11.10 -1.39 5.22
C PRO A 85 12.54 -1.91 5.32
N ILE A 86 13.38 -1.54 4.36
CA ILE A 86 14.78 -2.02 4.27
C ILE A 86 15.64 -1.68 5.50
N TRP A 87 15.22 -0.70 6.30
CA TRP A 87 15.91 -0.26 7.52
C TRP A 87 15.45 -1.00 8.77
N SER A 88 14.33 -1.72 8.70
CA SER A 88 13.79 -2.47 9.84
C SER A 88 14.35 -3.88 9.90
N VAL A 89 14.17 -4.53 11.04
CA VAL A 89 14.35 -5.97 11.12
C VAL A 89 13.28 -6.70 10.30
N ARG A 90 13.63 -7.88 9.84
CA ARG A 90 12.74 -8.69 9.02
C ARG A 90 11.48 -9.11 9.78
N PHE A 91 11.63 -9.39 11.07
CA PHE A 91 10.55 -9.82 11.96
C PHE A 91 10.46 -8.85 13.14
N MET A 92 9.25 -8.63 13.63
CA MET A 92 9.04 -7.91 14.86
C MET A 92 9.31 -8.87 16.02
N GLU A 93 10.28 -8.53 16.87
CA GLU A 93 10.66 -9.36 18.02
C GLU A 93 9.76 -9.10 19.23
N GLU A 94 9.39 -7.82 19.42
CA GLU A 94 8.58 -7.38 20.55
C GLU A 94 7.51 -6.37 20.11
N ARG A 95 6.42 -6.37 20.86
CA ARG A 95 5.37 -5.39 20.70
C ARG A 95 5.67 -4.15 21.53
N PRO A 96 5.62 -2.95 20.99
CA PRO A 96 5.81 -1.74 21.79
C PRO A 96 4.68 -1.61 22.83
N LYS A 97 5.02 -1.24 24.06
CA LYS A 97 4.05 -0.98 25.13
C LYS A 97 3.29 0.33 24.89
N THR A 98 3.94 1.30 24.27
CA THR A 98 3.38 2.62 23.97
C THR A 98 3.67 2.97 22.52
N TYR A 99 2.91 3.88 21.96
CA TYR A 99 3.11 4.34 20.59
C TYR A 99 4.30 5.28 20.44
N SER A 100 4.63 6.02 21.50
CA SER A 100 5.77 6.91 21.53
C SER A 100 6.42 6.87 22.92
N GLU A 101 7.74 6.91 22.98
CA GLU A 101 8.50 6.81 24.22
C GLU A 101 9.82 7.59 24.16
N ALA A 102 10.26 8.08 25.32
CA ALA A 102 11.58 8.69 25.46
C ALA A 102 12.64 7.59 25.61
N ILE A 103 13.56 7.49 24.64
CA ILE A 103 14.65 6.51 24.65
C ILE A 103 15.96 7.09 25.21
N LYS A 104 16.06 8.42 25.30
CA LYS A 104 17.17 9.11 25.95
C LYS A 104 16.67 10.41 26.55
N GLY A 105 17.04 10.68 27.81
CA GLY A 105 16.50 11.77 28.60
C GLY A 105 15.18 11.41 29.25
N GLU A 106 14.48 12.39 29.80
CA GLU A 106 13.18 12.24 30.47
C GLU A 106 12.16 13.14 29.80
N ALA A 107 11.06 12.54 29.36
CA ALA A 107 9.93 13.26 28.80
C ALA A 107 8.61 12.58 29.15
N LYS A 108 7.63 13.39 29.52
CA LYS A 108 6.24 12.95 29.62
C LYS A 108 5.58 13.15 28.27
N ILE A 109 4.99 12.10 27.73
CA ILE A 109 4.38 12.10 26.40
C ILE A 109 2.88 11.84 26.56
N ARG A 110 2.07 12.77 26.06
CA ARG A 110 0.62 12.66 26.01
C ARG A 110 0.18 12.62 24.55
N GLU A 111 -0.48 11.55 24.15
CA GLU A 111 -1.07 11.45 22.82
C GLU A 111 -2.32 12.36 22.74
N LEU A 112 -2.36 13.20 21.70
CA LEU A 112 -3.47 14.10 21.43
C LEU A 112 -4.32 13.60 20.25
N LEU A 113 -3.68 13.00 19.26
CA LEU A 113 -4.35 12.47 18.07
C LEU A 113 -3.55 11.30 17.50
N ARG A 114 -4.24 10.27 17.06
CA ARG A 114 -3.64 9.20 16.28
C ARG A 114 -4.58 8.73 15.18
N THR A 115 -4.09 8.84 13.96
CA THR A 115 -4.72 8.27 12.75
C THR A 115 -3.66 7.47 11.99
N SER A 116 -4.02 6.81 10.90
CA SER A 116 -3.07 6.09 10.05
C SER A 116 -1.99 6.98 9.41
N THR A 117 -2.22 8.28 9.32
CA THR A 117 -1.34 9.24 8.61
C THR A 117 -0.95 10.46 9.43
N HIS A 118 -1.47 10.61 10.63
CA HIS A 118 -1.20 11.75 11.50
C HIS A 118 -1.19 11.33 12.96
N HIS A 119 -0.05 11.51 13.61
CA HIS A 119 0.12 11.34 15.05
C HIS A 119 0.48 12.69 15.65
N LYS A 120 -0.13 13.03 16.78
CA LYS A 120 0.11 14.31 17.46
C LYS A 120 0.30 14.07 18.94
N TYR A 121 1.38 14.63 19.47
CA TYR A 121 1.74 14.49 20.88
C TYR A 121 2.02 15.85 21.51
N GLU A 122 1.68 15.95 22.76
CA GLU A 122 2.22 16.95 23.67
C GLU A 122 3.34 16.31 24.49
N ILE A 123 4.51 16.90 24.43
CA ILE A 123 5.72 16.35 25.05
C ILE A 123 6.32 17.39 26.01
N GLU A 124 6.32 17.05 27.30
CA GLU A 124 7.01 17.83 28.33
C GLU A 124 8.36 17.18 28.60
N SER A 125 9.46 17.86 28.29
CA SER A 125 10.80 17.35 28.41
C SER A 125 11.62 18.13 29.43
N THR A 126 12.18 17.44 30.43
CA THR A 126 13.02 18.07 31.47
C THR A 126 14.34 18.55 30.90
N TYR A 127 14.89 17.84 29.92
CA TYR A 127 16.12 18.16 29.20
C TYR A 127 15.88 17.84 27.70
N LYS A 128 16.93 18.10 26.87
CA LYS A 128 16.88 17.64 25.48
C LYS A 128 16.75 16.11 25.44
N SER A 129 15.60 15.61 25.06
CA SER A 129 15.27 14.18 25.06
C SER A 129 15.18 13.64 23.64
N ARG A 130 15.57 12.38 23.46
CA ARG A 130 15.35 11.65 22.21
C ARG A 130 14.08 10.81 22.34
N VAL A 131 13.17 11.02 21.46
CA VAL A 131 11.87 10.33 21.41
C VAL A 131 11.85 9.37 20.25
N ARG A 132 11.31 8.18 20.48
CA ARG A 132 11.04 7.17 19.49
C ARG A 132 9.53 7.06 19.28
N GLU A 133 9.13 7.24 18.07
CA GLU A 133 7.79 6.88 17.59
C GLU A 133 7.81 5.44 17.09
N ASN A 134 7.00 4.56 17.66
CA ASN A 134 6.95 3.15 17.32
C ASN A 134 6.19 2.90 16.00
N THR A 135 6.55 3.70 15.00
CA THR A 135 6.09 3.62 13.60
C THR A 135 7.31 3.45 12.71
N LEU A 136 7.27 2.44 11.84
CA LEU A 136 8.34 2.24 10.88
C LEU A 136 8.38 3.40 9.88
N TYR A 137 9.58 3.92 9.67
CA TYR A 137 9.78 4.99 8.71
C TYR A 137 9.51 4.48 7.28
N PHE A 138 8.73 5.26 6.57
CA PHE A 138 8.54 5.13 5.15
C PHE A 138 8.64 6.53 4.50
N PRO A 139 9.20 6.65 3.26
CA PRO A 139 9.28 7.94 2.60
C PRO A 139 7.92 8.64 2.52
N GLY A 140 7.83 9.79 3.15
CA GLY A 140 6.59 10.56 3.33
C GLY A 140 6.34 10.97 4.78
N TRP A 141 6.84 10.22 5.77
CA TRP A 141 6.74 10.64 7.15
C TRP A 141 7.61 11.87 7.44
N ARG A 142 7.02 12.85 8.07
CA ARG A 142 7.67 14.10 8.48
C ARG A 142 7.31 14.42 9.92
N VAL A 143 8.30 14.87 10.67
CA VAL A 143 8.14 15.31 12.07
C VAL A 143 8.17 16.83 12.10
N TYR A 144 7.24 17.42 12.80
CA TYR A 144 7.17 18.86 13.07
C TYR A 144 7.19 19.05 14.58
N VAL A 145 8.04 19.96 15.06
CA VAL A 145 8.08 20.38 16.45
C VAL A 145 7.61 21.83 16.49
N ASP A 146 6.56 22.12 17.21
CA ASP A 146 5.89 23.44 17.29
C ASP A 146 5.60 24.03 15.91
N GLY A 147 5.09 23.18 15.01
CA GLY A 147 4.77 23.54 13.63
C GLY A 147 5.96 23.68 12.69
N LYS A 148 7.20 23.58 13.18
CA LYS A 148 8.41 23.68 12.34
C LYS A 148 8.89 22.30 11.92
N LEU A 149 9.20 22.14 10.63
CA LEU A 149 9.72 20.87 10.09
C LEU A 149 11.06 20.53 10.75
N TYR A 150 11.09 19.38 11.43
CA TYR A 150 12.29 18.82 12.01
C TYR A 150 13.04 17.98 10.97
N ARG A 151 14.26 18.40 10.60
CA ARG A 151 15.06 17.74 9.57
C ARG A 151 16.00 16.64 10.09
N GLY A 152 16.10 16.50 11.40
CA GLY A 152 17.00 15.55 12.06
C GLY A 152 16.39 14.20 12.37
N VAL A 153 15.35 13.80 11.65
CA VAL A 153 14.72 12.48 11.83
C VAL A 153 15.72 11.37 11.54
N GLN A 154 15.85 10.44 12.47
CA GLN A 154 16.72 9.28 12.34
C GLN A 154 15.87 8.02 12.33
N PHE A 155 16.15 7.10 11.41
CA PHE A 155 15.46 5.82 11.24
C PHE A 155 16.41 4.70 10.81
N GLN A 156 17.69 5.02 10.56
CA GLN A 156 18.73 4.05 10.17
C GLN A 156 19.60 3.64 11.35
N ASP A 157 19.24 4.06 12.54
CA ASP A 157 19.94 3.73 13.77
C ASP A 157 19.79 2.22 14.05
N PRO A 158 20.88 1.47 14.24
CA PRO A 158 20.86 0.04 14.55
C PRO A 158 20.04 -0.31 15.78
N ASP A 159 20.02 0.55 16.79
CA ASP A 159 19.28 0.31 18.04
C ASP A 159 17.78 0.47 17.88
N ASN A 160 17.33 1.30 16.92
CA ASN A 160 15.92 1.60 16.69
C ASN A 160 15.37 1.04 15.37
N ARG A 161 16.19 0.39 14.56
CA ARG A 161 15.83 -0.52 13.46
C ARG A 161 14.66 -0.06 12.58
N GLY A 162 14.77 1.12 12.01
CA GLY A 162 13.79 1.67 11.08
C GLY A 162 12.65 2.44 11.74
N LEU A 163 12.59 2.53 13.06
CA LEU A 163 11.61 3.34 13.77
C LEU A 163 11.97 4.84 13.68
N ILE A 164 10.96 5.69 13.66
CA ILE A 164 11.14 7.13 13.59
C ILE A 164 11.66 7.63 14.92
N THR A 165 12.86 8.24 14.95
CA THR A 165 13.40 8.91 16.14
C THR A 165 13.75 10.37 15.87
N TYR A 166 13.53 11.21 16.87
CA TYR A 166 13.77 12.65 16.79
C TYR A 166 14.11 13.23 18.18
N TYR A 167 14.69 14.41 18.20
CA TYR A 167 14.98 15.12 19.44
C TYR A 167 13.95 16.20 19.71
N VAL A 168 13.55 16.30 20.98
CA VAL A 168 12.71 17.37 21.50
C VAL A 168 13.55 18.20 22.46
N PRO A 169 13.54 19.55 22.38
CA PRO A 169 14.23 20.41 23.32
C PRO A 169 13.64 20.31 24.73
N GLN A 170 14.26 20.98 25.69
CA GLN A 170 13.69 21.19 27.03
C GLN A 170 12.42 22.05 26.93
N GLY A 171 11.39 21.71 27.70
CA GLY A 171 10.13 22.44 27.78
C GLY A 171 8.94 21.63 27.29
N MET A 172 7.84 22.33 27.09
CA MET A 172 6.59 21.76 26.56
C MET A 172 6.51 22.03 25.06
N HIS A 173 6.31 20.97 24.28
CA HIS A 173 6.31 21.04 22.82
C HIS A 173 5.15 20.25 22.25
N ILE A 174 4.61 20.74 21.14
CA ILE A 174 3.64 20.00 20.32
C ILE A 174 4.39 19.38 19.16
N VAL A 175 4.31 18.05 19.08
CA VAL A 175 4.95 17.29 18.00
C VAL A 175 3.87 16.70 17.10
N ASP A 176 3.91 17.06 15.83
CA ASP A 176 3.09 16.49 14.78
C ASP A 176 3.93 15.58 13.88
N ILE A 177 3.51 14.33 13.72
CA ILE A 177 4.14 13.36 12.82
C ILE A 177 3.14 13.05 11.73
N LYS A 178 3.41 13.52 10.50
CA LYS A 178 2.47 13.46 9.39
C LYS A 178 3.06 12.72 8.19
N PHE A 179 2.23 11.88 7.58
CA PHE A 179 2.56 11.22 6.34
C PHE A 179 2.10 12.07 5.15
N HIS A 180 3.03 12.43 4.30
CA HIS A 180 2.79 13.23 3.11
C HIS A 180 3.15 12.44 1.85
N ASP A 181 2.49 12.75 0.77
CA ASP A 181 2.88 12.22 -0.52
C ASP A 181 4.28 12.69 -0.92
N THR A 182 5.05 11.78 -1.48
CA THR A 182 6.32 12.11 -2.12
C THR A 182 6.07 12.80 -3.46
N LYS A 183 7.08 13.52 -3.98
CA LYS A 183 6.98 14.15 -5.31
C LYS A 183 6.59 13.14 -6.39
N THR A 184 7.16 11.94 -6.34
CA THR A 184 6.84 10.87 -7.29
C THR A 184 5.37 10.46 -7.21
N ARG A 185 4.81 10.29 -6.00
CA ARG A 185 3.38 9.96 -5.83
C ARG A 185 2.49 11.06 -6.37
N ILE A 186 2.80 12.33 -6.06
CA ILE A 186 2.03 13.47 -6.55
C ILE A 186 2.00 13.47 -8.09
N ILE A 187 3.15 13.31 -8.74
CA ILE A 187 3.24 13.27 -10.21
C ILE A 187 2.43 12.08 -10.75
N SER A 188 2.57 10.90 -10.18
CA SER A 188 1.83 9.71 -10.61
C SER A 188 0.31 9.88 -10.47
N ASN A 189 -0.14 10.52 -9.39
CA ASN A 189 -1.55 10.81 -9.18
C ASN A 189 -2.10 11.77 -10.26
N TYR A 190 -1.34 12.80 -10.63
CA TYR A 190 -1.73 13.71 -11.72
C TYR A 190 -1.77 12.99 -13.07
N ILE A 191 -0.80 12.14 -13.39
CA ILE A 191 -0.82 11.34 -14.63
C ILE A 191 -2.04 10.42 -14.66
N SER A 192 -2.34 9.74 -13.56
CA SER A 192 -3.51 8.85 -13.47
C SER A 192 -4.82 9.62 -13.63
N LEU A 193 -4.94 10.79 -13.01
CA LEU A 193 -6.13 11.63 -13.12
C LEU A 193 -6.32 12.16 -14.54
N ALA A 194 -5.24 12.63 -15.18
CA ALA A 194 -5.27 13.08 -16.57
C ALA A 194 -5.67 11.93 -17.52
N SER A 195 -5.10 10.74 -17.33
CA SER A 195 -5.44 9.56 -18.13
C SER A 195 -6.93 9.18 -17.98
N LEU A 196 -7.46 9.24 -16.76
CA LEU A 196 -8.87 9.00 -16.50
C LEU A 196 -9.76 10.03 -17.19
N ALA A 197 -9.40 11.31 -17.12
CA ALA A 197 -10.15 12.39 -17.77
C ALA A 197 -10.16 12.22 -19.31
N ILE A 198 -9.03 11.84 -19.91
CA ILE A 198 -8.92 11.56 -21.35
C ILE A 198 -9.81 10.37 -21.70
N LEU A 199 -9.77 9.28 -20.94
CA LEU A 199 -10.60 8.10 -21.17
C LEU A 199 -12.10 8.45 -21.13
N ILE A 200 -12.52 9.20 -20.12
CA ILE A 200 -13.90 9.67 -19.99
C ILE A 200 -14.28 10.52 -21.19
N GLY A 201 -13.42 11.46 -21.62
CA GLY A 201 -13.66 12.30 -22.79
C GLY A 201 -13.85 11.49 -24.08
N ILE A 202 -13.02 10.47 -24.30
CA ILE A 202 -13.14 9.55 -25.45
C ILE A 202 -14.47 8.79 -25.39
N LEU A 203 -14.82 8.24 -24.23
CA LEU A 203 -16.07 7.52 -24.06
C LEU A 203 -17.29 8.41 -24.33
N PHE A 204 -17.30 9.63 -23.81
CA PHE A 204 -18.38 10.59 -24.09
C PHE A 204 -18.48 10.94 -25.58
N LYS A 205 -17.33 11.18 -26.24
CA LYS A 205 -17.31 11.45 -27.68
C LYS A 205 -17.87 10.27 -28.49
N THR A 206 -17.42 9.05 -28.15
CA THR A 206 -17.86 7.82 -28.83
C THR A 206 -19.36 7.57 -28.63
N TYR A 207 -19.88 7.84 -27.43
CA TYR A 207 -21.30 7.68 -27.12
C TYR A 207 -22.18 8.70 -27.83
N ARG A 208 -21.70 9.94 -28.06
CA ARG A 208 -22.45 11.00 -28.73
C ARG A 208 -22.37 10.95 -30.26
N LEU A 209 -21.48 10.15 -30.86
CA LEU A 209 -21.47 9.99 -32.31
C LEU A 209 -22.73 9.19 -32.70
N PRO A 210 -23.61 9.77 -33.53
CA PRO A 210 -24.78 9.04 -34.01
C PRO A 210 -24.27 7.80 -34.75
N LYS A 211 -24.84 6.63 -34.41
CA LYS A 211 -24.67 5.43 -35.23
C LYS A 211 -25.21 5.78 -36.61
N ASN A 212 -24.32 6.15 -37.52
CA ASN A 212 -24.70 6.23 -38.91
C ASN A 212 -25.30 4.88 -39.31
N LYS A 213 -26.58 4.91 -39.63
CA LYS A 213 -27.28 3.77 -40.22
C LYS A 213 -26.45 3.31 -41.40
N GLN A 214 -25.86 2.14 -41.31
CA GLN A 214 -25.37 1.43 -42.48
C GLN A 214 -26.59 1.15 -43.34
N ILE A 215 -26.64 1.77 -44.49
CA ILE A 215 -27.52 1.45 -45.60
C ILE A 215 -27.04 0.13 -46.21
#